data_8be20233d4629f5160a36804e19feb34
#
_entry.id   8be20233d4629f5160a36804e19feb34
#
_cell.length_a   1.000
_cell.length_b   1.000
_cell.length_c   1.000
_cell.angle_alpha   90.00
_cell.angle_beta   90.00
_cell.angle_gamma   90.00
#
_symmetry.space_group_name_H-M   'P 1'
#
loop_
_entity.id
_entity.type
_entity.pdbx_description
1 polymer ?
#
loop_
_entity_poly.entity_id
_entity_poly.type
_entity_poly.pdbx_seq_one_letter_code
_entity_poly.pdbx_strand_id
1 'polypeptide(L)'
;VMRFVLLFKQKTAYEMLRSLVGSEMCIRDRPSLGPCMGLKGGAAGGGYSQVLPMEDINLHFTGDLHAITSAHNLLAAVVDNHLHQRQNPEINPRHVVWKRVIDMNDRSLRSIILGLEDRGLNGVMREDGFEITAASEVMAVLCLSGSLKELKERINNIIVGYDYLGRPIFVRDIGAGGAMAALLKHAINPNLVQSVEGTPVFVHGGPFANIAHGCNTVIATRLALKLSDYTVTEAGFGADLGTEKFFHIKCRSSGLKPSAAVLVATWRAYALHGIANIRKHLDTLRRFGVPAVVSINRFLSDKDDDLLDLKSRIEELGTDAVITDFREQGGEGGLELAEKVAGLCERPCEFRMLYDLSAGIREKVETVAREVYGASGVEFSSQALKDIRHIENMGYAGLPVCIAKTPASLTDNPKVPGFPEAPFTIHVGSANVSAGAGFVVIYTGKILSMPGLPKLPAALSIDIDENGSITGLF
;
A
#
# COMPACT_ATOMS: atom_id res chain seq x y z
N VAL A 1 -9.44 6.25 -10.67
CA VAL A 1 -8.72 5.11 -10.07
C VAL A 1 -9.78 4.21 -9.46
N MET A 2 -9.81 2.95 -9.87
CA MET A 2 -10.68 1.95 -9.25
C MET A 2 -10.08 1.59 -7.88
N ARG A 3 -10.92 1.52 -6.86
CA ARG A 3 -10.52 1.12 -5.50
C ARG A 3 -11.09 -0.24 -5.18
N PHE A 4 -10.50 -0.95 -4.24
CA PHE A 4 -10.96 -2.23 -3.74
C PHE A 4 -11.24 -2.16 -2.26
N VAL A 5 -12.30 -2.84 -1.87
CA VAL A 5 -12.67 -3.08 -0.49
C VAL A 5 -12.72 -4.59 -0.30
N LEU A 6 -12.06 -5.09 0.71
CA LEU A 6 -12.02 -6.51 1.05
C LEU A 6 -12.78 -6.74 2.35
N LEU A 7 -13.58 -7.78 2.36
CA LEU A 7 -14.41 -8.16 3.49
C LEU A 7 -13.97 -9.49 4.06
N PHE A 8 -13.96 -9.55 5.37
CA PHE A 8 -13.70 -10.75 6.14
C PHE A 8 -14.87 -11.01 7.07
N LYS A 9 -15.33 -12.26 7.15
CA LYS A 9 -16.41 -12.68 8.02
C LYS A 9 -15.88 -13.61 9.12
N GLN A 10 -16.38 -13.42 10.35
CA GLN A 10 -15.98 -14.24 11.49
C GLN A 10 -17.10 -15.12 12.05
N LYS A 11 -18.39 -14.82 11.81
CA LYS A 11 -19.55 -15.55 12.37
C LYS A 11 -20.67 -15.85 11.37
N THR A 12 -21.60 -16.74 11.73
CA THR A 12 -22.69 -17.22 10.89
C THR A 12 -23.84 -16.25 10.71
N ALA A 13 -24.52 -16.34 9.55
CA ALA A 13 -25.50 -15.42 8.98
C ALA A 13 -26.76 -15.08 9.80
N TYR A 14 -27.14 -15.87 10.78
CA TYR A 14 -28.46 -15.75 11.41
C TYR A 14 -28.62 -14.52 12.33
N GLU A 15 -27.51 -13.94 12.80
CA GLU A 15 -27.52 -12.75 13.66
C GLU A 15 -27.44 -11.42 12.88
N MET A 16 -27.25 -11.50 11.57
CA MET A 16 -26.92 -10.34 10.70
C MET A 16 -28.09 -9.43 10.37
N LEU A 17 -29.29 -9.95 10.23
CA LEU A 17 -30.46 -9.17 9.78
C LEU A 17 -30.99 -8.19 10.84
N ARG A 18 -30.51 -8.27 12.08
CA ARG A 18 -30.94 -7.39 13.19
C ARG A 18 -29.97 -6.26 13.53
N SER A 19 -28.75 -6.21 12.96
CA SER A 19 -27.73 -5.28 13.42
C SER A 19 -26.69 -4.87 12.34
N LEU A 20 -27.13 -4.52 11.14
CA LEU A 20 -26.25 -3.85 10.17
C LEU A 20 -25.75 -2.47 10.68
N VAL A 21 -26.33 -1.96 11.74
CA VAL A 21 -25.85 -0.81 12.51
C VAL A 21 -25.13 -1.33 13.75
N GLY A 22 -23.77 -1.43 13.70
CA GLY A 22 -22.95 -1.78 14.85
C GLY A 22 -22.16 -3.10 14.76
N SER A 23 -22.33 -3.91 13.72
CA SER A 23 -21.63 -5.20 13.55
C SER A 23 -20.44 -5.14 12.58
N GLU A 24 -20.18 -4.02 11.97
CA GLU A 24 -19.04 -3.84 11.06
C GLU A 24 -17.97 -2.93 11.65
N MET A 25 -16.72 -3.21 11.26
CA MET A 25 -15.58 -2.37 11.58
C MET A 25 -14.77 -2.12 10.33
N CYS A 26 -14.51 -0.85 10.06
CA CYS A 26 -13.68 -0.41 8.94
C CYS A 26 -12.22 -0.29 9.35
N ILE A 27 -11.32 -0.51 8.39
CA ILE A 27 -9.90 -0.25 8.56
C ILE A 27 -9.42 0.61 7.39
N ARG A 28 -8.76 1.73 7.72
CA ARG A 28 -8.23 2.68 6.75
C ARG A 28 -6.71 2.79 6.85
N ASP A 29 -6.09 3.05 5.72
CA ASP A 29 -4.69 3.46 5.68
C ASP A 29 -4.54 4.88 6.23
N ARG A 30 -3.44 5.12 6.95
CA ARG A 30 -3.11 6.46 7.39
C ARG A 30 -2.58 7.30 6.23
N PRO A 31 -3.10 8.52 6.00
CA PRO A 31 -2.57 9.40 4.97
C PRO A 31 -1.20 9.97 5.36
N SER A 32 -0.29 10.03 4.39
CA SER A 32 0.98 10.73 4.48
C SER A 32 0.78 12.22 4.17
N LEU A 33 1.50 13.12 4.86
CA LEU A 33 1.40 14.58 4.68
C LEU A 33 1.76 15.03 3.27
N GLY A 34 2.78 14.42 2.66
CA GLY A 34 3.21 14.79 1.32
C GLY A 34 2.09 14.74 0.28
N PRO A 35 1.33 13.65 0.15
CA PRO A 35 0.14 13.58 -0.69
C PRO A 35 -0.97 14.56 -0.29
N CYS A 36 -1.22 14.79 1.00
CA CYS A 36 -2.24 15.73 1.48
C CYS A 36 -1.93 17.16 1.06
N MET A 37 -0.68 17.57 1.19
CA MET A 37 -0.21 18.90 0.78
C MET A 37 0.03 19.02 -0.73
N GLY A 38 0.02 17.89 -1.47
CA GLY A 38 0.27 17.80 -2.90
C GLY A 38 -0.98 17.81 -3.77
N LEU A 39 -1.33 16.64 -4.34
CA LEU A 39 -2.43 16.48 -5.30
C LEU A 39 -3.65 15.77 -4.73
N LYS A 40 -3.46 15.00 -3.67
CA LYS A 40 -4.53 14.19 -3.09
C LYS A 40 -5.06 14.94 -1.87
N GLY A 41 -6.34 15.24 -1.87
CA GLY A 41 -7.04 15.52 -0.62
C GLY A 41 -6.83 14.37 0.37
N GLY A 42 -7.11 14.60 1.63
CA GLY A 42 -6.89 13.62 2.68
C GLY A 42 -7.66 12.30 2.49
N ALA A 43 -7.27 11.29 3.23
CA ALA A 43 -7.86 9.95 3.14
C ALA A 43 -9.09 9.76 4.06
N ALA A 44 -9.52 10.80 4.79
CA ALA A 44 -10.63 10.70 5.75
C ALA A 44 -12.03 10.60 5.11
N GLY A 45 -12.14 10.65 3.77
CA GLY A 45 -13.42 10.64 3.07
C GLY A 45 -14.07 12.03 2.98
N GLY A 46 -15.33 12.10 2.57
CA GLY A 46 -16.10 13.35 2.47
C GLY A 46 -17.59 13.10 2.53
N GLY A 47 -18.38 14.16 2.82
CA GLY A 47 -19.80 14.02 3.07
C GLY A 47 -20.11 13.09 4.25
N TYR A 48 -21.18 12.33 4.17
CA TYR A 48 -21.55 11.37 5.23
C TYR A 48 -20.57 10.19 5.38
N SER A 49 -19.71 9.92 4.39
CA SER A 49 -18.69 8.86 4.46
C SER A 49 -17.37 9.29 5.11
N GLN A 50 -17.36 10.41 5.82
CA GLN A 50 -16.17 10.95 6.47
C GLN A 50 -15.83 10.22 7.78
N VAL A 51 -14.52 10.05 8.03
CA VAL A 51 -13.96 9.52 9.29
C VAL A 51 -13.45 10.68 10.14
N LEU A 52 -13.76 10.66 11.43
CA LEU A 52 -13.44 11.70 12.40
C LEU A 52 -12.37 11.27 13.41
N PRO A 53 -11.52 12.17 13.90
CA PRO A 53 -11.40 13.59 13.51
C PRO A 53 -10.61 13.76 12.21
N MET A 54 -11.22 14.39 11.21
CA MET A 54 -10.72 14.45 9.84
C MET A 54 -9.41 15.25 9.71
N GLU A 55 -9.35 16.42 10.33
CA GLU A 55 -8.19 17.31 10.27
C GLU A 55 -6.96 16.64 10.89
N ASP A 56 -7.10 16.08 12.09
CA ASP A 56 -6.01 15.38 12.78
C ASP A 56 -5.52 14.17 11.99
N ILE A 57 -6.45 13.37 11.44
CA ILE A 57 -6.11 12.19 10.62
C ILE A 57 -5.24 12.59 9.43
N ASN A 58 -5.55 13.71 8.78
CA ASN A 58 -4.86 14.16 7.57
C ASN A 58 -3.59 14.98 7.85
N LEU A 59 -3.49 15.62 9.00
CA LEU A 59 -2.35 16.48 9.35
C LEU A 59 -1.41 15.80 10.37
N HIS A 60 -1.77 15.81 11.63
CA HIS A 60 -0.91 15.34 12.73
C HIS A 60 -1.63 14.33 13.64
N PHE A 61 -2.02 13.21 13.08
CA PHE A 61 -2.56 12.14 13.90
C PHE A 61 -1.45 11.45 14.70
N THR A 62 -1.74 11.03 15.92
CA THR A 62 -0.77 10.35 16.79
C THR A 62 -0.36 8.99 16.21
N GLY A 63 0.93 8.67 16.30
CA GLY A 63 1.42 7.30 16.16
C GLY A 63 2.39 7.07 15.04
N ASP A 64 1.98 6.33 14.01
CA ASP A 64 2.86 5.57 13.15
C ASP A 64 3.80 6.39 12.25
N LEU A 65 3.32 7.38 11.46
CA LEU A 65 4.19 8.09 10.51
C LEU A 65 5.34 8.83 11.18
N HIS A 66 5.07 9.57 12.27
CA HIS A 66 6.13 10.28 12.99
C HIS A 66 7.13 9.31 13.65
N ALA A 67 6.64 8.24 14.27
CA ALA A 67 7.48 7.22 14.92
C ALA A 67 8.34 6.48 13.88
N ILE A 68 7.78 6.17 12.70
CA ILE A 68 8.50 5.55 11.58
C ILE A 68 9.58 6.49 11.06
N THR A 69 9.28 7.78 10.84
CA THR A 69 10.27 8.78 10.44
C THR A 69 11.42 8.83 11.43
N SER A 70 11.10 8.85 12.74
CA SER A 70 12.11 8.89 13.80
C SER A 70 12.97 7.63 13.85
N ALA A 71 12.34 6.44 13.79
CA ALA A 71 13.07 5.16 13.82
C ALA A 71 13.93 4.95 12.56
N HIS A 72 13.42 5.33 11.39
CA HIS A 72 14.15 5.25 10.13
C HIS A 72 15.37 6.16 10.12
N ASN A 73 15.20 7.43 10.51
CA ASN A 73 16.29 8.41 10.52
C ASN A 73 17.30 8.14 11.67
N LEU A 74 16.87 7.54 12.78
CA LEU A 74 17.79 7.02 13.79
C LEU A 74 18.73 5.98 13.17
N LEU A 75 18.19 5.03 12.41
CA LEU A 75 19.01 4.03 11.73
C LEU A 75 20.00 4.68 10.73
N ALA A 76 19.55 5.66 9.95
CA ALA A 76 20.43 6.39 9.02
C ALA A 76 21.58 7.08 9.78
N ALA A 77 21.28 7.72 10.92
CA ALA A 77 22.31 8.35 11.75
C ALA A 77 23.28 7.33 12.36
N VAL A 78 22.77 6.16 12.80
CA VAL A 78 23.63 5.08 13.32
C VAL A 78 24.55 4.53 12.25
N VAL A 79 24.05 4.35 10.99
CA VAL A 79 24.87 3.92 9.86
C VAL A 79 25.99 4.92 9.57
N ASP A 80 25.70 6.21 9.54
CA ASP A 80 26.72 7.25 9.31
C ASP A 80 27.72 7.32 10.45
N ASN A 81 27.28 7.17 11.71
CA ASN A 81 28.19 7.08 12.86
C ASN A 81 29.08 5.82 12.78
N HIS A 82 28.52 4.67 12.38
CA HIS A 82 29.26 3.42 12.19
C HIS A 82 30.38 3.59 11.15
N LEU A 83 30.08 4.24 10.02
CA LEU A 83 31.04 4.60 8.98
C LEU A 83 32.12 5.56 9.52
N HIS A 84 31.72 6.61 10.24
CA HIS A 84 32.63 7.61 10.80
C HIS A 84 33.62 7.00 11.79
N GLN A 85 33.13 6.16 12.70
CA GLN A 85 33.92 5.48 13.73
C GLN A 85 34.65 4.24 13.21
N ARG A 86 34.48 3.85 11.93
CA ARG A 86 35.09 2.67 11.31
C ARG A 86 34.85 1.40 12.14
N GLN A 87 33.61 1.20 12.55
CA GLN A 87 33.23 0.04 13.34
C GLN A 87 33.12 -1.22 12.51
N ASN A 88 33.18 -2.39 13.17
CA ASN A 88 32.95 -3.69 12.53
C ASN A 88 31.50 -4.15 12.72
N PRO A 89 30.91 -4.81 11.69
CA PRO A 89 31.46 -5.09 10.34
C PRO A 89 31.62 -3.81 9.51
N GLU A 90 32.71 -3.71 8.74
CA GLU A 90 32.95 -2.52 7.88
C GLU A 90 31.90 -2.41 6.77
N ILE A 91 31.19 -1.30 6.70
CA ILE A 91 30.27 -0.96 5.62
C ILE A 91 31.06 -0.25 4.51
N ASN A 92 30.86 -0.66 3.25
CA ASN A 92 31.38 0.07 2.10
C ASN A 92 30.55 1.35 1.90
N PRO A 93 31.15 2.57 2.03
CA PRO A 93 30.38 3.83 1.92
C PRO A 93 29.68 4.01 0.56
N ARG A 94 30.16 3.34 -0.50
CA ARG A 94 29.54 3.36 -1.83
C ARG A 94 28.37 2.38 -1.96
N HIS A 95 28.19 1.50 -0.99
CA HIS A 95 27.15 0.46 -1.01
C HIS A 95 26.23 0.54 0.21
N VAL A 96 26.07 1.74 0.79
CA VAL A 96 24.99 2.03 1.73
C VAL A 96 23.68 2.10 0.95
N VAL A 97 22.70 1.31 1.34
CA VAL A 97 21.38 1.27 0.66
C VAL A 97 20.28 1.94 1.48
N TRP A 98 20.56 2.28 2.72
CA TRP A 98 19.64 2.93 3.64
C TRP A 98 19.71 4.45 3.50
N LYS A 99 18.67 5.03 2.90
CA LYS A 99 18.48 6.48 2.75
C LYS A 99 17.89 7.11 4.01
N ARG A 100 17.52 8.37 3.95
CA ARG A 100 16.72 9.08 4.94
C ARG A 100 15.26 9.17 4.51
N VAL A 101 14.38 9.55 5.42
CA VAL A 101 12.97 9.81 5.08
C VAL A 101 12.48 11.13 5.65
N ILE A 102 11.50 11.70 4.94
CA ILE A 102 10.71 12.85 5.39
C ILE A 102 9.28 12.67 4.88
N ASP A 103 8.28 13.01 5.71
CA ASP A 103 6.87 12.89 5.31
C ASP A 103 6.38 14.13 4.55
N MET A 104 7.10 14.50 3.50
CA MET A 104 6.80 15.62 2.62
C MET A 104 7.29 15.33 1.20
N ASN A 105 6.55 15.83 0.19
CA ASN A 105 6.96 15.73 -1.21
C ASN A 105 8.02 16.79 -1.53
N ASP A 106 9.28 16.39 -1.66
CA ASP A 106 10.37 17.29 -2.05
C ASP A 106 11.32 16.64 -3.07
N ARG A 107 11.19 17.05 -4.32
CA ARG A 107 12.04 16.54 -5.42
C ARG A 107 13.51 16.90 -5.30
N SER A 108 13.84 17.96 -4.56
CA SER A 108 15.22 18.43 -4.40
C SER A 108 16.03 17.50 -3.50
N LEU A 109 15.34 16.71 -2.66
CA LEU A 109 15.97 15.77 -1.74
C LEU A 109 16.22 14.36 -2.33
N ARG A 110 15.94 14.14 -3.61
CA ARG A 110 16.15 12.81 -4.26
C ARG A 110 17.60 12.37 -4.30
N SER A 111 18.51 13.34 -4.48
CA SER A 111 19.95 13.12 -4.44
C SER A 111 20.61 14.29 -3.72
N ILE A 112 21.38 13.98 -2.69
CA ILE A 112 22.12 14.93 -1.86
C ILE A 112 23.52 14.40 -1.62
N ILE A 113 24.40 15.24 -1.15
CA ILE A 113 25.74 14.84 -0.68
C ILE A 113 25.80 15.07 0.83
N LEU A 114 26.19 14.03 1.57
CA LEU A 114 26.44 14.09 3.00
C LEU A 114 27.92 14.23 3.29
N GLY A 115 28.25 14.70 4.49
CA GLY A 115 29.63 14.73 5.01
C GLY A 115 30.56 15.68 4.24
N LEU A 116 30.01 16.79 3.68
CA LEU A 116 30.80 17.82 3.04
C LEU A 116 31.76 18.50 4.02
N GLU A 117 32.86 19.03 3.50
CA GLU A 117 33.89 19.79 4.23
C GLU A 117 34.73 18.91 5.18
N ASP A 118 34.78 19.22 6.46
CA ASP A 118 35.66 18.55 7.42
C ASP A 118 35.17 17.15 7.79
N ARG A 119 35.94 16.13 7.36
CA ARG A 119 35.65 14.72 7.64
C ARG A 119 35.62 14.42 9.15
N GLY A 120 36.43 15.10 9.94
CA GLY A 120 36.49 14.91 11.39
C GLY A 120 35.20 15.35 12.11
N LEU A 121 34.55 16.38 11.56
CA LEU A 121 33.31 16.92 12.10
C LEU A 121 32.06 16.39 11.38
N ASN A 122 32.12 16.25 10.06
CA ASN A 122 30.95 16.02 9.21
C ASN A 122 30.78 14.56 8.72
N GLY A 123 31.71 13.69 9.08
CA GLY A 123 31.64 12.26 8.76
C GLY A 123 32.18 11.89 7.37
N VAL A 124 31.69 10.82 6.77
CA VAL A 124 32.17 10.27 5.51
C VAL A 124 31.36 10.87 4.36
N MET A 125 32.05 11.56 3.42
CA MET A 125 31.40 12.11 2.24
C MET A 125 30.86 11.00 1.33
N ARG A 126 29.56 11.04 1.03
CA ARG A 126 28.89 10.10 0.13
C ARG A 126 27.62 10.68 -0.48
N GLU A 127 27.17 10.11 -1.58
CA GLU A 127 25.84 10.37 -2.11
C GLU A 127 24.78 9.70 -1.22
N ASP A 128 23.66 10.38 -1.05
CA ASP A 128 22.48 9.90 -0.33
C ASP A 128 21.21 10.54 -0.93
N GLY A 129 20.07 10.35 -0.30
CA GLY A 129 18.80 10.97 -0.66
C GLY A 129 17.76 10.76 0.39
N PHE A 130 16.58 11.34 0.15
CA PHE A 130 15.39 11.10 0.96
C PHE A 130 14.34 10.33 0.18
N GLU A 131 13.59 9.54 0.90
CA GLU A 131 12.34 8.94 0.46
C GLU A 131 11.19 9.51 1.29
N ILE A 132 9.95 9.39 0.80
CA ILE A 132 8.80 9.74 1.62
C ILE A 132 8.61 8.68 2.71
N THR A 133 8.21 9.08 3.91
CA THR A 133 8.08 8.16 5.07
C THR A 133 7.22 6.92 4.76
N ALA A 134 6.15 7.07 3.98
CA ALA A 134 5.31 5.95 3.54
C ALA A 134 6.06 4.91 2.68
N ALA A 135 7.18 5.28 2.04
CA ALA A 135 8.03 4.39 1.26
C ALA A 135 9.06 3.61 2.10
N SER A 136 9.22 3.97 3.37
CA SER A 136 10.14 3.32 4.29
C SER A 136 9.88 1.82 4.43
N GLU A 137 10.93 1.00 4.41
CA GLU A 137 10.81 -0.42 4.76
C GLU A 137 10.30 -0.61 6.20
N VAL A 138 10.60 0.32 7.13
CA VAL A 138 10.07 0.29 8.51
C VAL A 138 8.54 0.38 8.52
N MET A 139 7.93 1.15 7.61
CA MET A 139 6.48 1.20 7.44
C MET A 139 5.93 -0.17 7.02
N ALA A 140 6.55 -0.81 6.03
CA ALA A 140 6.13 -2.14 5.57
C ALA A 140 6.31 -3.20 6.67
N VAL A 141 7.41 -3.14 7.43
CA VAL A 141 7.69 -4.00 8.58
C VAL A 141 6.62 -3.83 9.66
N LEU A 142 6.27 -2.60 10.05
CA LEU A 142 5.21 -2.33 11.02
C LEU A 142 3.87 -2.90 10.56
N CYS A 143 3.52 -2.70 9.29
CA CYS A 143 2.24 -3.16 8.73
C CYS A 143 2.11 -4.69 8.64
N LEU A 144 3.22 -5.40 8.44
CA LEU A 144 3.24 -6.87 8.33
C LEU A 144 3.49 -7.58 9.66
N SER A 145 3.87 -6.86 10.70
CA SER A 145 4.15 -7.45 12.02
C SER A 145 2.85 -7.75 12.79
N GLY A 146 2.79 -8.90 13.44
CA GLY A 146 1.68 -9.32 14.29
C GLY A 146 1.91 -9.08 15.79
N SER A 147 3.12 -8.65 16.19
CA SER A 147 3.48 -8.37 17.58
C SER A 147 4.73 -7.49 17.66
N LEU A 148 4.99 -6.90 18.83
CA LEU A 148 6.22 -6.13 19.10
C LEU A 148 7.49 -6.99 18.98
N LYS A 149 7.40 -8.26 19.33
CA LYS A 149 8.52 -9.23 19.18
C LYS A 149 8.83 -9.42 17.69
N GLU A 150 7.83 -9.74 16.88
CA GLU A 150 7.99 -9.91 15.43
C GLU A 150 8.47 -8.61 14.77
N LEU A 151 7.95 -7.44 15.18
CA LEU A 151 8.43 -6.14 14.72
C LEU A 151 9.93 -5.99 14.91
N LYS A 152 10.45 -6.28 16.12
CA LYS A 152 11.87 -6.20 16.41
C LYS A 152 12.70 -7.21 15.61
N GLU A 153 12.21 -8.43 15.44
CA GLU A 153 12.88 -9.47 14.62
C GLU A 153 12.97 -9.04 13.16
N ARG A 154 11.89 -8.50 12.58
CA ARG A 154 11.88 -7.98 11.22
C ARG A 154 12.78 -6.77 11.04
N ILE A 155 12.79 -5.81 11.97
CA ILE A 155 13.71 -4.66 11.98
C ILE A 155 15.15 -5.14 11.95
N ASN A 156 15.52 -6.13 12.76
CA ASN A 156 16.87 -6.67 12.83
C ASN A 156 17.34 -7.32 11.51
N ASN A 157 16.41 -7.70 10.62
CA ASN A 157 16.69 -8.28 9.32
C ASN A 157 16.76 -7.25 8.18
N ILE A 158 16.52 -5.96 8.43
CA ILE A 158 16.69 -4.90 7.43
C ILE A 158 18.16 -4.82 7.02
N ILE A 159 18.42 -4.74 5.71
CA ILE A 159 19.75 -4.54 5.15
C ILE A 159 20.05 -3.04 5.10
N VAL A 160 21.18 -2.62 5.69
CA VAL A 160 21.61 -1.22 5.71
C VAL A 160 22.64 -0.89 4.64
N GLY A 161 23.34 -1.89 4.17
CA GLY A 161 24.41 -1.77 3.16
C GLY A 161 25.15 -3.07 2.97
N TYR A 162 26.26 -2.99 2.27
CA TYR A 162 27.13 -4.14 1.98
C TYR A 162 28.57 -3.84 2.37
N ASP A 163 29.33 -4.88 2.73
CA ASP A 163 30.77 -4.79 2.94
C ASP A 163 31.54 -4.70 1.60
N TYR A 164 32.87 -4.64 1.66
CA TYR A 164 33.73 -4.58 0.47
C TYR A 164 33.73 -5.87 -0.37
N LEU A 165 33.20 -6.98 0.18
CA LEU A 165 33.04 -8.26 -0.52
C LEU A 165 31.62 -8.47 -1.07
N GLY A 166 30.72 -7.48 -0.91
CA GLY A 166 29.34 -7.57 -1.34
C GLY A 166 28.44 -8.38 -0.42
N ARG A 167 28.85 -8.68 0.81
CA ARG A 167 28.02 -9.37 1.80
C ARG A 167 27.09 -8.37 2.49
N PRO A 168 25.80 -8.69 2.69
CA PRO A 168 24.84 -7.78 3.32
C PRO A 168 25.17 -7.56 4.80
N ILE A 169 24.99 -6.32 5.26
CA ILE A 169 25.08 -5.91 6.65
C ILE A 169 23.68 -5.50 7.11
N PHE A 170 23.27 -6.05 8.23
CA PHE A 170 21.92 -5.93 8.75
C PHE A 170 21.88 -4.98 9.97
N VAL A 171 20.66 -4.53 10.31
CA VAL A 171 20.43 -3.74 11.54
C VAL A 171 20.93 -4.46 12.80
N ARG A 172 20.77 -5.79 12.87
CA ARG A 172 21.31 -6.59 14.01
C ARG A 172 22.81 -6.51 14.16
N ASP A 173 23.55 -6.39 13.04
CA ASP A 173 25.01 -6.39 13.02
C ASP A 173 25.59 -5.06 13.56
N ILE A 174 24.80 -3.97 13.46
CA ILE A 174 25.15 -2.65 13.99
C ILE A 174 24.39 -2.27 15.29
N GLY A 175 23.54 -3.18 15.79
CA GLY A 175 22.93 -3.07 17.12
C GLY A 175 21.78 -2.06 17.26
N ALA A 176 21.24 -1.48 16.15
CA ALA A 176 20.23 -0.41 16.20
C ALA A 176 18.79 -0.89 16.49
N GLY A 177 18.48 -2.17 16.29
CA GLY A 177 17.12 -2.69 16.29
C GLY A 177 16.33 -2.50 17.58
N GLY A 178 17.01 -2.51 18.75
CA GLY A 178 16.37 -2.25 20.04
C GLY A 178 15.86 -0.82 20.18
N ALA A 179 16.66 0.16 19.79
CA ALA A 179 16.30 1.58 19.84
C ALA A 179 15.18 1.92 18.83
N MET A 180 15.26 1.37 17.62
CA MET A 180 14.18 1.50 16.63
C MET A 180 12.85 0.93 17.13
N ALA A 181 12.86 -0.28 17.72
CA ALA A 181 11.66 -0.91 18.27
C ALA A 181 11.09 -0.11 19.46
N ALA A 182 11.94 0.52 20.27
CA ALA A 182 11.50 1.38 21.36
C ALA A 182 10.76 2.62 20.85
N LEU A 183 11.21 3.26 19.79
CA LEU A 183 10.50 4.37 19.13
C LEU A 183 9.14 3.95 18.57
N LEU A 184 9.00 2.70 18.14
CA LEU A 184 7.79 2.15 17.56
C LEU A 184 6.84 1.51 18.58
N LYS A 185 7.19 1.50 19.89
CA LYS A 185 6.45 0.80 20.95
C LYS A 185 4.96 1.14 20.99
N HIS A 186 4.60 2.39 20.80
CA HIS A 186 3.21 2.84 20.80
C HIS A 186 2.61 2.90 19.41
N ALA A 187 3.44 3.12 18.38
CA ALA A 187 3.04 3.17 17.00
C ALA A 187 2.51 1.82 16.46
N ILE A 188 2.82 0.71 17.10
CA ILE A 188 2.31 -0.62 16.73
C ILE A 188 0.81 -0.81 17.06
N ASN A 189 0.24 0.04 17.91
CA ASN A 189 -1.16 -0.03 18.30
C ASN A 189 -2.03 0.75 17.31
N PRO A 190 -3.11 0.15 16.76
CA PRO A 190 -4.05 0.85 15.89
C PRO A 190 -4.76 1.99 16.60
N ASN A 191 -5.04 3.08 15.88
CA ASN A 191 -5.87 4.16 16.37
C ASN A 191 -7.34 3.81 16.09
N LEU A 192 -8.17 3.82 17.12
CA LEU A 192 -9.62 3.63 17.01
C LEU A 192 -10.31 5.00 16.93
N VAL A 193 -11.05 5.21 15.89
CA VAL A 193 -11.84 6.41 15.57
C VAL A 193 -13.23 5.99 15.10
N GLN A 194 -14.03 6.90 14.58
CA GLN A 194 -15.36 6.58 14.05
C GLN A 194 -15.67 7.37 12.79
N SER A 195 -16.62 6.87 11.99
CA SER A 195 -17.24 7.64 10.92
C SER A 195 -18.23 8.69 11.49
N VAL A 196 -18.69 9.61 10.64
CA VAL A 196 -19.75 10.58 11.00
C VAL A 196 -21.01 9.85 11.50
N GLU A 197 -21.32 8.67 10.97
CA GLU A 197 -22.46 7.84 11.36
C GLU A 197 -22.19 6.91 12.55
N GLY A 198 -21.01 7.04 13.19
CA GLY A 198 -20.67 6.29 14.40
C GLY A 198 -20.09 4.90 14.16
N THR A 199 -19.86 4.47 12.92
CA THR A 199 -19.20 3.19 12.63
C THR A 199 -17.75 3.21 13.13
N PRO A 200 -17.29 2.23 13.95
CA PRO A 200 -15.93 2.16 14.42
C PRO A 200 -14.93 1.97 13.27
N VAL A 201 -13.83 2.72 13.31
CA VAL A 201 -12.79 2.67 12.26
C VAL A 201 -11.41 2.58 12.90
N PHE A 202 -10.60 1.60 12.49
CA PHE A 202 -9.17 1.62 12.75
C PHE A 202 -8.42 2.39 11.67
N VAL A 203 -7.57 3.32 12.08
CA VAL A 203 -6.61 4.01 11.19
C VAL A 203 -5.22 3.61 11.61
N HIS A 204 -4.50 2.86 10.74
CA HIS A 204 -3.20 2.34 11.13
C HIS A 204 -2.35 1.88 9.95
N GLY A 205 -1.15 2.47 9.83
CA GLY A 205 -0.19 2.19 8.77
C GLY A 205 -0.62 2.80 7.44
N GLY A 206 0.34 3.06 6.57
CA GLY A 206 0.11 3.63 5.23
C GLY A 206 1.31 3.35 4.33
N PRO A 207 1.62 2.08 4.03
CA PRO A 207 2.76 1.73 3.21
C PRO A 207 2.52 2.16 1.76
N PHE A 208 3.56 2.68 1.13
CA PHE A 208 3.48 3.20 -0.23
C PHE A 208 3.13 2.08 -1.23
N ALA A 209 1.95 2.15 -1.83
CA ALA A 209 1.36 1.05 -2.59
C ALA A 209 2.10 0.66 -3.89
N ASN A 210 3.04 1.48 -4.37
CA ASN A 210 3.87 1.14 -5.54
C ASN A 210 5.02 0.20 -5.17
N ILE A 211 5.74 0.47 -4.07
CA ILE A 211 6.97 -0.25 -3.68
C ILE A 211 6.81 -1.09 -2.42
N ALA A 212 5.63 -1.10 -1.82
CA ALA A 212 5.24 -1.95 -0.72
C ALA A 212 3.85 -2.53 -0.98
N HIS A 213 3.26 -3.20 0.01
CA HIS A 213 1.98 -3.92 -0.16
C HIS A 213 0.74 -3.01 -0.16
N GLY A 214 0.88 -1.70 0.15
CA GLY A 214 -0.16 -0.70 -0.07
C GLY A 214 -1.46 -0.93 0.66
N CYS A 215 -1.42 -1.46 1.88
CA CYS A 215 -2.59 -1.70 2.71
C CYS A 215 -2.23 -1.66 4.20
N ASN A 216 -3.22 -1.42 5.04
CA ASN A 216 -3.09 -1.29 6.50
C ASN A 216 -2.52 -2.53 7.20
N THR A 217 -2.36 -2.42 8.51
CA THR A 217 -1.62 -3.39 9.31
C THR A 217 -2.36 -4.71 9.54
N VAL A 218 -1.59 -5.77 9.71
CA VAL A 218 -2.08 -7.10 10.13
C VAL A 218 -2.72 -7.03 11.51
N ILE A 219 -2.14 -6.27 12.44
CA ILE A 219 -2.66 -6.10 13.80
C ILE A 219 -4.06 -5.48 13.78
N ALA A 220 -4.27 -4.38 13.04
CA ALA A 220 -5.57 -3.74 12.92
C ALA A 220 -6.61 -4.70 12.34
N THR A 221 -6.26 -5.44 11.27
CA THR A 221 -7.16 -6.42 10.65
C THR A 221 -7.53 -7.55 11.60
N ARG A 222 -6.56 -8.13 12.32
CA ARG A 222 -6.82 -9.19 13.30
C ARG A 222 -7.64 -8.71 14.49
N LEU A 223 -7.42 -7.45 14.93
CA LEU A 223 -8.18 -6.85 16.02
C LEU A 223 -9.62 -6.59 15.61
N ALA A 224 -9.84 -5.99 14.42
CA ALA A 224 -11.17 -5.77 13.88
C ALA A 224 -11.95 -7.08 13.73
N LEU A 225 -11.33 -8.13 13.21
CA LEU A 225 -11.92 -9.47 13.09
C LEU A 225 -12.34 -10.08 14.43
N LYS A 226 -11.73 -9.69 15.54
CA LYS A 226 -12.12 -10.15 16.89
C LYS A 226 -13.27 -9.34 17.49
N LEU A 227 -13.48 -8.12 17.02
CA LEU A 227 -14.40 -7.15 17.60
C LEU A 227 -15.70 -7.00 16.81
N SER A 228 -15.72 -7.46 15.54
CA SER A 228 -16.88 -7.30 14.66
C SER A 228 -17.21 -8.57 13.90
N ASP A 229 -18.45 -8.69 13.44
CA ASP A 229 -18.92 -9.79 12.59
C ASP A 229 -18.41 -9.63 11.16
N TYR A 230 -18.32 -8.40 10.68
CA TYR A 230 -17.74 -8.02 9.40
C TYR A 230 -16.60 -7.04 9.59
N THR A 231 -15.50 -7.29 8.91
CA THR A 231 -14.37 -6.37 8.83
C THR A 231 -14.19 -5.92 7.39
N VAL A 232 -14.28 -4.63 7.18
CA VAL A 232 -14.13 -3.98 5.87
C VAL A 232 -12.76 -3.30 5.83
N THR A 233 -11.94 -3.61 4.82
CA THR A 233 -10.62 -3.01 4.65
C THR A 233 -10.35 -2.66 3.20
N GLU A 234 -9.48 -1.69 2.98
CA GLU A 234 -9.10 -1.27 1.64
C GLU A 234 -7.76 -1.86 1.18
N ALA A 235 -7.60 -1.99 -0.13
CA ALA A 235 -6.33 -2.20 -0.80
C ALA A 235 -6.08 -1.04 -1.75
N GLY A 236 -4.89 -0.43 -1.70
CA GLY A 236 -4.55 0.76 -2.47
C GLY A 236 -4.53 0.49 -3.99
N PHE A 237 -5.03 1.43 -4.80
CA PHE A 237 -5.11 1.32 -6.25
C PHE A 237 -6.07 0.23 -6.77
N GLY A 238 -5.83 -0.27 -8.00
CA GLY A 238 -6.61 -1.32 -8.65
C GLY A 238 -6.25 -2.73 -8.20
N ALA A 239 -6.98 -3.74 -8.71
CA ALA A 239 -6.71 -5.15 -8.39
C ALA A 239 -5.33 -5.60 -8.85
N ASP A 240 -4.82 -4.98 -9.87
CA ASP A 240 -3.50 -5.25 -10.44
C ASP A 240 -2.34 -4.85 -9.51
N LEU A 241 -2.53 -3.92 -8.61
CA LEU A 241 -1.52 -3.47 -7.65
C LEU A 241 -1.92 -3.79 -6.22
N GLY A 242 -3.00 -3.16 -5.74
CA GLY A 242 -3.37 -3.23 -4.33
C GLY A 242 -3.87 -4.60 -3.92
N THR A 243 -4.84 -5.14 -4.65
CA THR A 243 -5.41 -6.46 -4.31
C THR A 243 -4.40 -7.59 -4.49
N GLU A 244 -3.62 -7.56 -5.58
CA GLU A 244 -2.55 -8.54 -5.82
C GLU A 244 -1.58 -8.59 -4.65
N LYS A 245 -1.07 -7.44 -4.20
CA LYS A 245 -0.12 -7.35 -3.08
C LYS A 245 -0.77 -7.65 -1.74
N PHE A 246 -2.01 -7.25 -1.54
CA PHE A 246 -2.78 -7.64 -0.36
C PHE A 246 -2.84 -9.16 -0.22
N PHE A 247 -3.10 -9.88 -1.31
CA PHE A 247 -3.18 -11.33 -1.32
C PHE A 247 -1.81 -11.99 -1.21
N HIS A 248 -0.90 -11.67 -2.12
CA HIS A 248 0.41 -12.35 -2.18
C HIS A 248 1.35 -11.97 -1.05
N ILE A 249 1.21 -10.78 -0.44
CA ILE A 249 2.10 -10.34 0.64
C ILE A 249 1.38 -10.38 1.99
N LYS A 250 0.31 -9.58 2.18
CA LYS A 250 -0.35 -9.47 3.48
C LYS A 250 -1.09 -10.74 3.88
N CYS A 251 -1.96 -11.29 3.01
CA CYS A 251 -2.68 -12.52 3.32
C CYS A 251 -1.73 -13.70 3.49
N ARG A 252 -0.72 -13.80 2.62
CA ARG A 252 0.29 -14.87 2.70
C ARG A 252 1.06 -14.84 4.03
N SER A 253 1.53 -13.67 4.46
CA SER A 253 2.31 -13.54 5.70
C SER A 253 1.48 -13.68 6.97
N SER A 254 0.19 -13.34 6.92
CA SER A 254 -0.69 -13.29 8.08
C SER A 254 -1.65 -14.48 8.22
N GLY A 255 -1.82 -15.29 7.16
CA GLY A 255 -2.82 -16.36 7.09
C GLY A 255 -4.26 -15.85 6.93
N LEU A 256 -4.47 -14.56 6.71
CA LEU A 256 -5.79 -13.98 6.47
C LEU A 256 -6.36 -14.47 5.14
N LYS A 257 -7.68 -14.69 5.11
CA LYS A 257 -8.42 -15.10 3.90
C LYS A 257 -9.63 -14.17 3.74
N PRO A 258 -9.72 -13.39 2.65
CA PRO A 258 -10.90 -12.57 2.39
C PRO A 258 -12.12 -13.45 2.08
N SER A 259 -13.33 -13.00 2.46
CA SER A 259 -14.59 -13.67 2.15
C SER A 259 -15.20 -13.15 0.86
N ALA A 260 -15.08 -11.84 0.60
CA ALA A 260 -15.60 -11.20 -0.60
C ALA A 260 -14.77 -9.96 -0.94
N ALA A 261 -14.95 -9.43 -2.15
CA ALA A 261 -14.35 -8.19 -2.61
C ALA A 261 -15.40 -7.26 -3.22
N VAL A 262 -15.24 -5.95 -2.97
CA VAL A 262 -15.99 -4.90 -3.67
C VAL A 262 -15.05 -4.18 -4.62
N LEU A 263 -15.33 -4.25 -5.92
CA LEU A 263 -14.65 -3.44 -6.93
C LEU A 263 -15.37 -2.10 -7.06
N VAL A 264 -14.74 -1.02 -6.61
CA VAL A 264 -15.32 0.32 -6.76
C VAL A 264 -14.98 0.88 -8.15
N ALA A 265 -16.01 1.13 -8.94
CA ALA A 265 -15.93 1.75 -10.26
C ALA A 265 -16.58 3.14 -10.24
N THR A 266 -16.24 3.99 -11.19
CA THR A 266 -16.90 5.28 -11.45
C THR A 266 -17.14 5.43 -12.93
N TRP A 267 -18.18 6.19 -13.33
CA TRP A 267 -18.40 6.52 -14.72
C TRP A 267 -17.18 7.14 -15.41
N ARG A 268 -16.51 8.06 -14.71
CA ARG A 268 -15.29 8.73 -15.23
C ARG A 268 -14.15 7.74 -15.50
N ALA A 269 -13.94 6.78 -14.57
CA ALA A 269 -12.91 5.76 -14.78
C ALA A 269 -13.28 4.81 -15.93
N TYR A 270 -14.55 4.43 -16.05
CA TYR A 270 -15.04 3.64 -17.16
C TYR A 270 -14.89 4.37 -18.51
N ALA A 271 -15.29 5.65 -18.58
CA ALA A 271 -15.14 6.46 -19.80
C ALA A 271 -13.68 6.58 -20.26
N LEU A 272 -12.72 6.58 -19.34
CA LEU A 272 -11.29 6.65 -19.67
C LEU A 272 -10.67 5.29 -20.01
N HIS A 273 -11.04 4.23 -19.27
CA HIS A 273 -10.35 2.93 -19.31
C HIS A 273 -11.15 1.82 -20.02
N GLY A 274 -12.44 2.02 -20.26
CA GLY A 274 -13.32 1.07 -20.91
C GLY A 274 -13.73 -0.15 -20.07
N ILE A 275 -14.70 -0.92 -20.60
CA ILE A 275 -15.24 -2.13 -19.93
C ILE A 275 -14.20 -3.26 -19.83
N ALA A 276 -13.25 -3.33 -20.77
CA ALA A 276 -12.19 -4.34 -20.76
C ALA A 276 -11.30 -4.24 -19.50
N ASN A 277 -11.12 -3.02 -18.99
CA ASN A 277 -10.38 -2.79 -17.75
C ASN A 277 -11.12 -3.37 -16.52
N ILE A 278 -12.43 -3.13 -16.41
CA ILE A 278 -13.30 -3.70 -15.35
C ILE A 278 -13.29 -5.22 -15.45
N ARG A 279 -13.48 -5.77 -16.66
CA ARG A 279 -13.42 -7.22 -16.92
C ARG A 279 -12.11 -7.82 -16.40
N LYS A 280 -10.97 -7.20 -16.72
CA LYS A 280 -9.66 -7.70 -16.28
C LYS A 280 -9.51 -7.70 -14.76
N HIS A 281 -9.98 -6.67 -14.08
CA HIS A 281 -9.98 -6.63 -12.61
C HIS A 281 -10.86 -7.73 -11.99
N LEU A 282 -12.07 -7.95 -12.55
CA LEU A 282 -12.94 -9.05 -12.11
C LEU A 282 -12.32 -10.43 -12.38
N ASP A 283 -11.67 -10.61 -13.52
CA ASP A 283 -10.95 -11.85 -13.84
C ASP A 283 -9.80 -12.10 -12.87
N THR A 284 -9.11 -11.05 -12.46
CA THR A 284 -8.05 -11.16 -11.42
C THR A 284 -8.63 -11.69 -10.11
N LEU A 285 -9.76 -11.16 -9.63
CA LEU A 285 -10.42 -11.66 -8.42
C LEU A 285 -10.89 -13.12 -8.56
N ARG A 286 -11.46 -13.49 -9.71
CA ARG A 286 -11.87 -14.88 -10.01
C ARG A 286 -10.68 -15.85 -9.98
N ARG A 287 -9.51 -15.44 -10.48
CA ARG A 287 -8.27 -16.25 -10.43
C ARG A 287 -7.82 -16.50 -9.02
N PHE A 288 -7.93 -15.53 -8.13
CA PHE A 288 -7.68 -15.70 -6.70
C PHE A 288 -8.81 -16.46 -5.98
N GLY A 289 -9.93 -16.75 -6.63
CA GLY A 289 -11.09 -17.46 -6.04
C GLY A 289 -11.89 -16.61 -5.07
N VAL A 290 -11.83 -15.27 -5.16
CA VAL A 290 -12.56 -14.34 -4.29
C VAL A 290 -13.83 -13.86 -5.01
N PRO A 291 -15.04 -14.12 -4.46
CA PRO A 291 -16.28 -13.60 -5.02
C PRO A 291 -16.32 -12.08 -4.93
N ALA A 292 -16.93 -11.43 -5.93
CA ALA A 292 -16.91 -9.98 -6.03
C ALA A 292 -18.27 -9.41 -6.45
N VAL A 293 -18.52 -8.16 -6.02
CA VAL A 293 -19.57 -7.28 -6.50
C VAL A 293 -18.96 -5.95 -6.93
N VAL A 294 -19.56 -5.26 -7.89
CA VAL A 294 -19.09 -3.93 -8.31
C VAL A 294 -19.96 -2.86 -7.68
N SER A 295 -19.31 -1.89 -7.00
CA SER A 295 -19.94 -0.65 -6.54
C SER A 295 -19.66 0.45 -7.54
N ILE A 296 -20.70 0.96 -8.18
CA ILE A 296 -20.60 2.13 -9.07
C ILE A 296 -20.80 3.38 -8.21
N ASN A 297 -19.71 4.02 -7.81
CA ASN A 297 -19.75 5.20 -6.96
C ASN A 297 -20.21 6.42 -7.75
N ARG A 298 -21.37 6.96 -7.39
CA ARG A 298 -22.01 8.12 -8.01
C ARG A 298 -21.29 9.41 -7.64
N PHE A 299 -21.17 10.32 -8.60
CA PHE A 299 -20.83 11.73 -8.39
C PHE A 299 -22.01 12.63 -8.79
N LEU A 300 -22.09 13.81 -8.19
CA LEU A 300 -23.15 14.81 -8.48
C LEU A 300 -23.28 15.16 -9.97
N SER A 301 -22.20 15.04 -10.74
CA SER A 301 -22.18 15.32 -12.18
C SER A 301 -22.61 14.16 -13.07
N ASP A 302 -22.80 12.97 -12.51
CA ASP A 302 -23.07 11.76 -13.28
C ASP A 302 -24.58 11.71 -13.62
N LYS A 303 -24.89 11.26 -14.85
CA LYS A 303 -26.27 11.10 -15.30
C LYS A 303 -26.76 9.67 -14.99
N ASP A 304 -28.03 9.56 -14.63
CA ASP A 304 -28.64 8.27 -14.30
C ASP A 304 -28.57 7.26 -15.45
N ASP A 305 -28.85 7.69 -16.69
CA ASP A 305 -28.79 6.83 -17.88
C ASP A 305 -27.39 6.26 -18.08
N ASP A 306 -26.33 7.06 -17.87
CA ASP A 306 -24.94 6.64 -17.98
C ASP A 306 -24.57 5.59 -16.91
N LEU A 307 -25.06 5.78 -15.68
CA LEU A 307 -24.82 4.84 -14.57
C LEU A 307 -25.57 3.52 -14.79
N LEU A 308 -26.81 3.58 -15.31
CA LEU A 308 -27.61 2.40 -15.65
C LEU A 308 -27.00 1.61 -16.82
N ASP A 309 -26.51 2.29 -17.85
CA ASP A 309 -25.78 1.63 -18.96
C ASP A 309 -24.52 0.93 -18.43
N LEU A 310 -23.73 1.60 -17.59
CA LEU A 310 -22.55 0.99 -16.98
C LEU A 310 -22.91 -0.22 -16.11
N LYS A 311 -23.98 -0.13 -15.31
CA LYS A 311 -24.49 -1.26 -14.50
C LYS A 311 -24.81 -2.45 -15.40
N SER A 312 -25.59 -2.26 -16.46
CA SER A 312 -25.97 -3.32 -17.40
C SER A 312 -24.73 -3.99 -18.01
N ARG A 313 -23.77 -3.21 -18.49
CA ARG A 313 -22.52 -3.73 -19.08
C ARG A 313 -21.68 -4.54 -18.09
N ILE A 314 -21.69 -4.18 -16.80
CA ILE A 314 -20.98 -4.94 -15.78
C ILE A 314 -21.71 -6.24 -15.48
N GLU A 315 -23.05 -6.22 -15.41
CA GLU A 315 -23.89 -7.40 -15.18
C GLU A 315 -23.75 -8.41 -16.33
N GLU A 316 -23.57 -7.97 -17.59
CA GLU A 316 -23.23 -8.81 -18.74
C GLU A 316 -21.88 -9.56 -18.55
N LEU A 317 -20.98 -9.08 -17.70
CA LEU A 317 -19.75 -9.79 -17.31
C LEU A 317 -19.99 -10.92 -16.28
N GLY A 318 -21.24 -11.14 -15.86
CA GLY A 318 -21.61 -12.15 -14.86
C GLY A 318 -21.25 -11.77 -13.44
N THR A 319 -21.29 -10.48 -13.11
CA THR A 319 -20.99 -9.97 -11.75
C THR A 319 -22.04 -8.91 -11.40
N ASP A 320 -22.63 -9.02 -10.21
CA ASP A 320 -23.60 -8.03 -9.72
C ASP A 320 -22.96 -6.62 -9.65
N ALA A 321 -23.74 -5.61 -10.01
CA ALA A 321 -23.34 -4.20 -9.88
C ALA A 321 -24.41 -3.40 -9.14
N VAL A 322 -23.97 -2.50 -8.25
CA VAL A 322 -24.84 -1.63 -7.47
C VAL A 322 -24.37 -0.19 -7.63
N ILE A 323 -25.32 0.72 -7.92
CA ILE A 323 -25.06 2.16 -7.90
C ILE A 323 -25.11 2.61 -6.45
N THR A 324 -24.04 3.25 -5.95
CA THR A 324 -23.91 3.66 -4.56
C THR A 324 -23.71 5.17 -4.45
N ASP A 325 -24.27 5.76 -3.41
CA ASP A 325 -24.21 7.20 -3.13
C ASP A 325 -23.90 7.47 -1.64
N PHE A 326 -22.76 6.97 -1.18
CA PHE A 326 -22.35 7.13 0.22
C PHE A 326 -22.09 8.58 0.63
N ARG A 327 -21.73 9.43 -0.32
CA ARG A 327 -21.40 10.83 -0.01
C ARG A 327 -22.60 11.65 0.40
N GLU A 328 -23.72 11.48 -0.30
CA GLU A 328 -24.93 12.29 -0.10
C GLU A 328 -25.95 11.60 0.82
N GLN A 329 -25.98 10.25 0.81
CA GLN A 329 -26.98 9.45 1.52
C GLN A 329 -26.40 8.62 2.68
N GLY A 330 -25.10 8.71 2.92
CA GLY A 330 -24.46 7.93 3.98
C GLY A 330 -24.65 6.42 3.79
N GLY A 331 -24.89 5.72 4.88
CA GLY A 331 -25.11 4.27 4.90
C GLY A 331 -26.34 3.84 4.11
N GLU A 332 -27.41 4.65 4.06
CA GLU A 332 -28.61 4.34 3.26
C GLU A 332 -28.28 4.22 1.77
N GLY A 333 -27.36 5.05 1.24
CA GLY A 333 -26.90 4.98 -0.14
C GLY A 333 -26.10 3.72 -0.48
N GLY A 334 -25.85 2.83 0.48
CA GLY A 334 -25.12 1.59 0.35
C GLY A 334 -25.87 0.32 0.73
N LEU A 335 -27.15 0.39 1.12
CA LEU A 335 -27.90 -0.77 1.65
C LEU A 335 -27.93 -1.95 0.66
N GLU A 336 -28.26 -1.72 -0.61
CA GLU A 336 -28.27 -2.77 -1.65
C GLU A 336 -26.88 -3.43 -1.77
N LEU A 337 -25.81 -2.63 -1.72
CA LEU A 337 -24.46 -3.16 -1.75
C LEU A 337 -24.16 -4.00 -0.52
N ALA A 338 -24.56 -3.58 0.66
CA ALA A 338 -24.35 -4.30 1.92
C ALA A 338 -25.05 -5.66 1.89
N GLU A 339 -26.29 -5.74 1.39
CA GLU A 339 -27.03 -7.00 1.21
C GLU A 339 -26.34 -7.95 0.25
N LYS A 340 -25.88 -7.45 -0.90
CA LYS A 340 -25.12 -8.24 -1.88
C LYS A 340 -23.82 -8.80 -1.30
N VAL A 341 -23.08 -7.95 -0.59
CA VAL A 341 -21.83 -8.32 0.07
C VAL A 341 -22.05 -9.37 1.15
N ALA A 342 -23.06 -9.18 1.99
CA ALA A 342 -23.44 -10.13 3.01
C ALA A 342 -23.74 -11.52 2.38
N GLY A 343 -24.54 -11.54 1.32
CA GLY A 343 -24.86 -12.75 0.56
C GLY A 343 -23.62 -13.40 -0.08
N LEU A 344 -22.62 -12.62 -0.52
CA LEU A 344 -21.35 -13.15 -1.02
C LEU A 344 -20.52 -13.78 0.11
N CYS A 345 -20.51 -13.18 1.29
CA CYS A 345 -19.77 -13.68 2.45
C CYS A 345 -20.33 -15.01 3.00
N GLU A 346 -21.59 -15.36 2.68
CA GLU A 346 -22.19 -16.66 3.01
C GLU A 346 -21.71 -17.79 2.08
N ARG A 347 -21.22 -17.45 0.92
CA ARG A 347 -20.75 -18.43 -0.08
C ARG A 347 -19.35 -18.92 0.28
N PRO A 348 -19.00 -20.18 -0.05
CA PRO A 348 -17.62 -20.65 0.06
C PRO A 348 -16.67 -19.75 -0.75
N CYS A 349 -15.59 -19.30 -0.13
CA CYS A 349 -14.52 -18.59 -0.81
C CYS A 349 -13.33 -19.54 -1.02
N GLU A 350 -12.99 -19.82 -2.27
CA GLU A 350 -11.88 -20.69 -2.65
C GLU A 350 -10.58 -19.91 -2.82
N PHE A 351 -10.28 -19.01 -1.86
CA PHE A 351 -9.11 -18.16 -1.92
C PHE A 351 -7.82 -18.95 -2.10
N ARG A 352 -7.03 -18.59 -3.12
CA ARG A 352 -5.77 -19.25 -3.47
C ARG A 352 -4.71 -18.26 -3.93
N MET A 353 -3.45 -18.62 -3.75
CA MET A 353 -2.31 -17.89 -4.28
C MET A 353 -2.06 -18.28 -5.75
N LEU A 354 -1.55 -17.34 -6.57
CA LEU A 354 -1.31 -17.60 -7.98
C LEU A 354 0.07 -18.24 -8.25
N TYR A 355 0.98 -18.17 -7.28
CA TYR A 355 2.29 -18.82 -7.37
C TYR A 355 2.72 -19.40 -6.02
N ASP A 356 3.56 -20.44 -6.05
CA ASP A 356 4.23 -21.00 -4.89
C ASP A 356 5.53 -20.23 -4.57
N LEU A 357 5.93 -20.19 -3.29
CA LEU A 357 7.17 -19.52 -2.89
C LEU A 357 8.43 -20.27 -3.32
N SER A 358 8.34 -21.57 -3.63
CA SER A 358 9.43 -22.37 -4.16
C SER A 358 9.79 -22.04 -5.61
N ALA A 359 8.90 -21.36 -6.35
CA ALA A 359 9.18 -20.85 -7.69
C ALA A 359 10.31 -19.81 -7.65
N GLY A 360 11.11 -19.70 -8.72
CA GLY A 360 12.12 -18.66 -8.86
C GLY A 360 11.50 -17.26 -8.94
N ILE A 361 12.29 -16.22 -8.61
CA ILE A 361 11.80 -14.83 -8.63
C ILE A 361 11.24 -14.47 -10.01
N ARG A 362 11.93 -14.86 -11.09
CA ARG A 362 11.47 -14.59 -12.45
C ARG A 362 10.12 -15.22 -12.75
N GLU A 363 9.93 -16.49 -12.40
CA GLU A 363 8.70 -17.22 -12.62
C GLU A 363 7.51 -16.59 -11.85
N LYS A 364 7.75 -16.11 -10.61
CA LYS A 364 6.75 -15.35 -9.85
C LYS A 364 6.33 -14.08 -10.57
N VAL A 365 7.31 -13.31 -11.09
CA VAL A 365 7.06 -12.07 -11.85
C VAL A 365 6.27 -12.38 -13.14
N GLU A 366 6.66 -13.39 -13.90
CA GLU A 366 5.99 -13.83 -15.13
C GLU A 366 4.55 -14.29 -14.83
N THR A 367 4.34 -14.97 -13.71
CA THR A 367 3.00 -15.39 -13.26
C THR A 367 2.12 -14.18 -12.97
N VAL A 368 2.59 -13.22 -12.18
CA VAL A 368 1.81 -11.99 -11.90
C VAL A 368 1.55 -11.20 -13.18
N ALA A 369 2.54 -11.03 -14.05
CA ALA A 369 2.38 -10.31 -15.30
C ALA A 369 1.30 -10.95 -16.21
N ARG A 370 1.31 -12.27 -16.35
CA ARG A 370 0.34 -13.00 -17.18
C ARG A 370 -1.04 -13.05 -16.51
N GLU A 371 -1.11 -13.49 -15.25
CA GLU A 371 -2.38 -13.78 -14.59
C GLU A 371 -3.12 -12.51 -14.15
N VAL A 372 -2.37 -11.51 -13.63
CA VAL A 372 -2.94 -10.29 -13.06
C VAL A 372 -3.00 -9.16 -14.10
N TYR A 373 -1.91 -8.89 -14.82
CA TYR A 373 -1.89 -7.78 -15.78
C TYR A 373 -2.43 -8.19 -17.14
N GLY A 374 -2.36 -9.47 -17.51
CA GLY A 374 -2.74 -9.97 -18.84
C GLY A 374 -1.65 -9.75 -19.90
N ALA A 375 -0.40 -9.58 -19.47
CA ALA A 375 0.73 -9.46 -20.37
C ALA A 375 1.03 -10.78 -21.09
N SER A 376 1.52 -10.70 -22.31
CA SER A 376 1.96 -11.84 -23.10
C SER A 376 3.36 -12.34 -22.72
N GLY A 377 4.17 -11.51 -22.03
CA GLY A 377 5.51 -11.86 -21.59
C GLY A 377 6.13 -10.82 -20.67
N VAL A 378 7.35 -11.12 -20.22
CA VAL A 378 8.17 -10.22 -19.39
C VAL A 378 9.58 -10.17 -19.97
N GLU A 379 10.10 -8.98 -20.14
CA GLU A 379 11.49 -8.74 -20.52
C GLU A 379 12.28 -8.22 -19.32
N PHE A 380 13.40 -8.86 -19.02
CA PHE A 380 14.29 -8.47 -17.92
C PHE A 380 15.55 -7.80 -18.48
N SER A 381 15.85 -6.60 -18.01
CA SER A 381 17.11 -5.93 -18.33
C SER A 381 18.32 -6.73 -17.80
N SER A 382 19.50 -6.46 -18.33
CA SER A 382 20.75 -7.05 -17.82
C SER A 382 20.97 -6.70 -16.33
N GLN A 383 20.54 -5.52 -15.88
CA GLN A 383 20.61 -5.11 -14.48
C GLN A 383 19.65 -5.94 -13.62
N ALA A 384 18.38 -6.05 -14.03
CA ALA A 384 17.38 -6.85 -13.31
C ALA A 384 17.85 -8.31 -13.13
N LEU A 385 18.45 -8.91 -14.16
CA LEU A 385 18.97 -10.28 -14.07
C LEU A 385 20.16 -10.41 -13.11
N LYS A 386 21.00 -9.37 -12.98
CA LYS A 386 22.10 -9.34 -12.00
C LYS A 386 21.53 -9.20 -10.57
N ASP A 387 20.59 -8.28 -10.38
CA ASP A 387 19.94 -8.03 -9.09
C ASP A 387 19.24 -9.29 -8.59
N ILE A 388 18.43 -9.94 -9.45
CA ILE A 388 17.70 -11.17 -9.10
C ILE A 388 18.68 -12.28 -8.68
N ARG A 389 19.75 -12.51 -9.45
CA ARG A 389 20.78 -13.50 -9.08
C ARG A 389 21.45 -13.17 -7.76
N HIS A 390 21.73 -11.91 -7.50
CA HIS A 390 22.31 -11.48 -6.22
C HIS A 390 21.35 -11.77 -5.05
N ILE A 391 20.07 -11.43 -5.21
CA ILE A 391 19.00 -11.68 -4.22
C ILE A 391 18.85 -13.20 -3.96
N GLU A 392 18.84 -14.01 -5.01
CA GLU A 392 18.76 -15.48 -4.90
C GLU A 392 19.99 -16.08 -4.20
N ASN A 393 21.19 -15.60 -4.51
CA ASN A 393 22.44 -16.01 -3.86
C ASN A 393 22.48 -15.64 -2.36
N MET A 394 21.81 -14.57 -1.95
CA MET A 394 21.62 -14.21 -0.53
C MET A 394 20.58 -15.09 0.19
N GLY A 395 19.94 -16.04 -0.52
CA GLY A 395 18.93 -16.94 0.06
C GLY A 395 17.51 -16.41 0.07
N TYR A 396 17.21 -15.33 -0.65
CA TYR A 396 15.89 -14.70 -0.69
C TYR A 396 14.99 -15.13 -1.87
N ALA A 397 15.35 -16.18 -2.58
CA ALA A 397 14.57 -16.73 -3.69
C ALA A 397 13.12 -17.09 -3.25
N GLY A 398 12.92 -17.55 -2.01
CA GLY A 398 11.63 -17.94 -1.44
C GLY A 398 10.71 -16.80 -1.02
N LEU A 399 11.10 -15.53 -1.20
CA LEU A 399 10.23 -14.40 -0.85
C LEU A 399 9.16 -14.14 -1.93
N PRO A 400 7.98 -13.59 -1.55
CA PRO A 400 7.01 -13.09 -2.53
C PRO A 400 7.56 -11.87 -3.26
N VAL A 401 7.02 -11.59 -4.46
CA VAL A 401 7.38 -10.42 -5.25
C VAL A 401 6.38 -9.28 -5.04
N CYS A 402 6.90 -8.06 -5.03
CA CYS A 402 6.15 -6.81 -4.99
C CYS A 402 6.47 -6.01 -6.26
N ILE A 403 5.61 -6.08 -7.27
CA ILE A 403 5.88 -5.41 -8.53
C ILE A 403 5.54 -3.93 -8.43
N ALA A 404 6.58 -3.10 -8.55
CA ALA A 404 6.49 -1.64 -8.57
C ALA A 404 6.21 -1.17 -10.01
N LYS A 405 4.93 -0.89 -10.30
CA LYS A 405 4.40 -0.52 -11.61
C LYS A 405 3.60 0.79 -11.52
N THR A 406 3.40 1.48 -12.64
CA THR A 406 2.49 2.62 -12.70
C THR A 406 1.06 2.23 -12.29
N PRO A 407 0.36 3.04 -11.48
CA PRO A 407 -1.05 2.80 -11.16
C PRO A 407 -2.03 3.29 -12.25
N ALA A 408 -1.51 3.95 -13.30
CA ALA A 408 -2.33 4.57 -14.34
C ALA A 408 -2.72 3.60 -15.48
N SER A 409 -2.12 2.42 -15.53
CA SER A 409 -2.32 1.44 -16.61
C SER A 409 -2.16 0.02 -16.08
N LEU A 410 -2.78 -0.96 -16.74
CA LEU A 410 -2.49 -2.38 -16.53
C LEU A 410 -1.12 -2.78 -17.10
N THR A 411 -0.60 -2.01 -18.06
CA THR A 411 0.77 -2.14 -18.58
C THR A 411 1.77 -1.41 -17.69
N ASP A 412 3.05 -1.44 -18.02
CA ASP A 412 4.11 -0.63 -17.41
C ASP A 412 4.22 0.79 -18.00
N ASN A 413 3.41 1.10 -19.05
CA ASN A 413 3.37 2.40 -19.68
C ASN A 413 2.18 3.25 -19.19
N PRO A 414 2.40 4.35 -18.45
CA PRO A 414 1.31 5.17 -17.91
C PRO A 414 0.48 5.90 -18.99
N LYS A 415 0.94 5.94 -20.25
CA LYS A 415 0.25 6.58 -21.36
C LYS A 415 -0.79 5.67 -22.03
N VAL A 416 -0.81 4.38 -21.72
CA VAL A 416 -1.77 3.41 -22.25
C VAL A 416 -2.94 3.30 -21.26
N PRO A 417 -4.12 3.88 -21.53
CA PRO A 417 -5.27 3.77 -20.64
C PRO A 417 -5.90 2.38 -20.72
N GLY A 418 -6.39 1.89 -19.61
CA GLY A 418 -7.17 0.65 -19.54
C GLY A 418 -6.39 -0.61 -19.86
N PHE A 419 -7.11 -1.58 -20.43
CA PHE A 419 -6.56 -2.85 -20.91
C PHE A 419 -6.36 -2.78 -22.44
N PRO A 420 -5.12 -2.90 -22.95
CA PRO A 420 -4.86 -2.78 -24.38
C PRO A 420 -5.42 -3.99 -25.15
N GLU A 421 -5.91 -3.77 -26.39
CA GLU A 421 -6.37 -4.83 -27.28
C GLU A 421 -5.19 -5.64 -27.85
N ALA A 422 -4.07 -4.97 -28.09
CA ALA A 422 -2.86 -5.63 -28.58
C ALA A 422 -2.08 -6.32 -27.46
N PRO A 423 -1.44 -7.47 -27.73
CA PRO A 423 -0.54 -8.09 -26.76
C PRO A 423 0.57 -7.13 -26.31
N PHE A 424 0.92 -7.16 -25.03
CA PHE A 424 1.98 -6.31 -24.46
C PHE A 424 2.91 -7.10 -23.56
N THR A 425 4.11 -6.56 -23.37
CA THR A 425 5.16 -7.11 -22.53
C THR A 425 5.43 -6.16 -21.37
N ILE A 426 5.74 -6.70 -20.19
CA ILE A 426 6.20 -5.95 -19.01
C ILE A 426 7.72 -5.90 -19.02
N HIS A 427 8.30 -4.70 -18.84
CA HIS A 427 9.75 -4.52 -18.83
C HIS A 427 10.25 -4.32 -17.39
N VAL A 428 11.08 -5.24 -16.93
CA VAL A 428 11.71 -5.18 -15.59
C VAL A 428 13.10 -4.56 -15.70
N GLY A 429 13.25 -3.40 -15.06
CA GLY A 429 14.49 -2.60 -15.07
C GLY A 429 15.51 -3.02 -13.99
N SER A 430 15.04 -3.29 -12.77
CA SER A 430 15.88 -3.66 -11.61
C SER A 430 15.06 -4.40 -10.56
N ALA A 431 15.74 -4.97 -9.57
CA ALA A 431 15.12 -5.60 -8.41
C ALA A 431 15.87 -5.24 -7.12
N ASN A 432 15.16 -5.20 -6.00
CA ASN A 432 15.74 -5.01 -4.68
C ASN A 432 15.02 -5.89 -3.64
N VAL A 433 15.66 -6.22 -2.53
CA VAL A 433 15.05 -6.98 -1.45
C VAL A 433 14.76 -6.09 -0.24
N SER A 434 13.52 -6.09 0.23
CA SER A 434 13.10 -5.57 1.54
C SER A 434 13.14 -6.74 2.52
N ALA A 435 14.32 -7.03 3.04
CA ALA A 435 14.59 -8.27 3.79
C ALA A 435 13.88 -8.31 5.14
N GLY A 436 13.72 -7.16 5.81
CA GLY A 436 12.96 -7.03 7.05
C GLY A 436 11.46 -7.17 6.81
N ALA A 437 10.94 -6.56 5.75
CA ALA A 437 9.54 -6.69 5.35
C ALA A 437 9.21 -8.08 4.78
N GLY A 438 10.19 -8.75 4.16
CA GLY A 438 10.06 -10.12 3.67
C GLY A 438 9.44 -10.22 2.27
N PHE A 439 9.83 -9.34 1.34
CA PHE A 439 9.46 -9.43 -0.09
C PHE A 439 10.55 -8.83 -0.99
N VAL A 440 10.49 -9.20 -2.27
CA VAL A 440 11.38 -8.67 -3.32
C VAL A 440 10.64 -7.62 -4.13
N VAL A 441 11.17 -6.41 -4.22
CA VAL A 441 10.61 -5.32 -5.03
C VAL A 441 11.14 -5.43 -6.45
N ILE A 442 10.25 -5.47 -7.43
CA ILE A 442 10.53 -5.58 -8.87
C ILE A 442 10.13 -4.27 -9.55
N TYR A 443 11.07 -3.54 -10.10
CA TYR A 443 10.82 -2.24 -10.73
C TYR A 443 10.58 -2.40 -12.24
N THR A 444 9.38 -2.03 -12.70
CA THR A 444 9.00 -2.07 -14.13
C THR A 444 9.12 -0.71 -14.82
N GLY A 445 9.84 0.22 -14.21
CA GLY A 445 10.06 1.55 -14.72
C GLY A 445 10.66 2.46 -13.68
N LYS A 446 10.72 3.75 -13.97
CA LYS A 446 11.23 4.74 -13.03
C LYS A 446 10.17 5.08 -11.99
N ILE A 447 10.12 4.33 -10.90
CA ILE A 447 9.27 4.60 -9.76
C ILE A 447 10.00 5.52 -8.79
N LEU A 448 9.36 6.63 -8.42
CA LEU A 448 9.94 7.63 -7.52
C LEU A 448 9.47 7.37 -6.09
N SER A 449 10.38 7.04 -5.20
CA SER A 449 10.14 6.92 -3.75
C SER A 449 10.09 8.26 -3.03
N MET A 450 10.54 9.35 -3.68
CA MET A 450 10.35 10.73 -3.25
C MET A 450 9.53 11.48 -4.32
N PRO A 451 8.20 11.63 -4.12
CA PRO A 451 7.37 12.45 -5.00
C PRO A 451 7.77 13.93 -4.97
N GLY A 452 7.43 14.68 -5.99
CA GLY A 452 7.56 16.14 -5.97
C GLY A 452 6.18 16.78 -5.83
N LEU A 453 6.14 18.00 -5.31
CA LEU A 453 4.92 18.80 -5.34
C LEU A 453 4.51 19.07 -6.81
N PRO A 454 3.20 19.09 -7.13
CA PRO A 454 2.69 19.43 -8.45
C PRO A 454 2.87 20.94 -8.73
N LYS A 455 2.49 21.37 -9.94
CA LYS A 455 2.58 22.80 -10.33
C LYS A 455 1.72 23.69 -9.43
N LEU A 456 0.54 23.20 -9.02
CA LEU A 456 -0.36 23.83 -8.06
C LEU A 456 -0.63 22.81 -6.94
N PRO A 457 0.15 22.85 -5.86
CA PRO A 457 -0.08 21.94 -4.73
C PRO A 457 -1.27 22.41 -3.89
N ALA A 458 -1.96 21.48 -3.25
CA ALA A 458 -3.08 21.75 -2.34
C ALA A 458 -2.69 22.71 -1.20
N ALA A 459 -1.44 22.66 -0.76
CA ALA A 459 -0.89 23.58 0.23
C ALA A 459 -1.06 25.08 -0.08
N LEU A 460 -1.27 25.46 -1.34
CA LEU A 460 -1.51 26.87 -1.72
C LEU A 460 -2.95 27.33 -1.49
N SER A 461 -3.87 26.39 -1.24
CA SER A 461 -5.29 26.66 -0.97
C SER A 461 -5.70 26.34 0.46
N ILE A 462 -4.82 25.72 1.24
CA ILE A 462 -5.06 25.44 2.64
C ILE A 462 -4.75 26.70 3.45
N ASP A 463 -5.69 27.10 4.31
CA ASP A 463 -5.55 28.25 5.20
C ASP A 463 -6.17 27.97 6.57
N ILE A 464 -5.81 28.74 7.56
CA ILE A 464 -6.34 28.65 8.92
C ILE A 464 -6.80 30.06 9.38
N ASP A 465 -8.00 30.14 9.92
CA ASP A 465 -8.52 31.39 10.47
C ASP A 465 -8.04 31.64 11.92
N GLU A 466 -8.39 32.81 12.45
CA GLU A 466 -8.04 33.22 13.83
C GLU A 466 -8.70 32.36 14.94
N ASN A 467 -9.72 31.59 14.62
CA ASN A 467 -10.39 30.65 15.51
C ASN A 467 -9.82 29.25 15.41
N GLY A 468 -8.83 29.03 14.55
CA GLY A 468 -8.21 27.72 14.32
C GLY A 468 -8.95 26.82 13.33
N SER A 469 -9.97 27.32 12.61
CA SER A 469 -10.69 26.54 11.59
C SER A 469 -9.88 26.46 10.30
N ILE A 470 -9.66 25.23 9.81
CA ILE A 470 -8.87 24.96 8.61
C ILE A 470 -9.79 24.93 7.38
N THR A 471 -9.39 25.63 6.32
CA THR A 471 -10.08 25.66 5.03
C THR A 471 -9.16 25.10 3.93
N GLY A 472 -9.75 24.64 2.83
CA GLY A 472 -9.00 24.16 1.65
C GLY A 472 -8.30 22.80 1.83
N LEU A 473 -8.50 22.12 2.95
CA LEU A 473 -7.93 20.78 3.17
C LEU A 473 -8.69 19.71 2.37
N PHE A 474 -9.93 20.02 1.94
CA PHE A 474 -10.84 19.17 1.13
C PHE A 474 -11.60 19.97 0.10
#